data_5a4fb17c3b2fd844c3e1300f806952aa
#
_entry.id   5a4fb17c3b2fd844c3e1300f806952aa
#
_cell.length_a   1.000
_cell.length_b   1.000
_cell.length_c   1.000
_cell.angle_alpha   90.00
_cell.angle_beta   90.00
_cell.angle_gamma   90.00
#
_symmetry.space_group_name_H-M   'P 1'
#
loop_
_entity.id
_entity.type
_entity.pdbx_description
1 polymer ?
#
loop_
_entity_poly.entity_id
_entity_poly.type
_entity_poly.pdbx_seq_one_letter_code
_entity_poly.pdbx_strand_id
1 'polypeptide(L)'
;ETVVVGTMNNAGTVLLTIADMSNIEAQVEVDETDMPNVALGQPAKVTIDAMPGRKFAGKVVEIGNSPIAAAAGSTSSSQATNFLVKVKVTDSIPDVRPGFTCTADITTATRTAALSVPIQAMTVREMVIDREGNIVRDDRPGRGRGGVGSVQAAELPAGQERKELEGVFLVRDNKATFVPVKTGIAGEKYFEVVSGLKAGDQVIVGPFSSVRELKDGAAVKIDTTKAPTATSK
;
A
#
# COMPACT_ATOMS: atom_id res chain seq x y z
N GLU A 1 -7.52 23.18 -42.89
CA GLU A 1 -8.47 22.41 -42.09
C GLU A 1 -9.87 22.69 -42.60
N THR A 2 -10.65 21.66 -42.92
CA THR A 2 -12.00 21.83 -43.51
C THR A 2 -12.99 21.96 -42.38
N VAL A 3 -13.72 23.08 -42.34
CA VAL A 3 -14.75 23.34 -41.31
C VAL A 3 -16.11 22.92 -41.86
N VAL A 4 -16.80 22.06 -41.13
CA VAL A 4 -18.16 21.61 -41.49
C VAL A 4 -19.17 22.27 -40.56
N VAL A 5 -20.17 22.91 -41.17
CA VAL A 5 -21.29 23.50 -40.42
C VAL A 5 -22.18 22.37 -39.89
N GLY A 6 -22.49 22.41 -38.57
CA GLY A 6 -23.40 21.46 -37.97
C GLY A 6 -24.81 21.58 -38.54
N THR A 7 -25.44 20.42 -38.73
CA THR A 7 -26.86 20.30 -39.08
C THR A 7 -27.61 19.59 -37.97
N MET A 8 -28.96 19.49 -38.02
CA MET A 8 -29.77 18.84 -37.00
C MET A 8 -29.33 17.40 -36.63
N ASN A 9 -28.64 16.69 -37.54
CA ASN A 9 -28.18 15.31 -37.35
C ASN A 9 -26.68 15.14 -37.29
N ASN A 10 -25.87 16.19 -37.49
CA ASN A 10 -24.42 16.12 -37.42
C ASN A 10 -23.86 17.28 -36.61
N ALA A 11 -23.02 16.94 -35.62
CA ALA A 11 -22.26 17.93 -34.88
C ALA A 11 -21.29 18.67 -35.83
N GLY A 12 -21.22 19.98 -35.71
CA GLY A 12 -20.26 20.78 -36.47
C GLY A 12 -18.84 20.65 -35.97
N THR A 13 -17.89 21.17 -36.70
CA THR A 13 -16.47 21.22 -36.30
C THR A 13 -16.28 22.24 -35.19
N VAL A 14 -15.66 21.81 -34.06
CA VAL A 14 -15.25 22.71 -32.97
C VAL A 14 -14.05 23.54 -33.47
N LEU A 15 -14.21 24.84 -33.57
CA LEU A 15 -13.19 25.74 -34.07
C LEU A 15 -12.22 26.20 -32.99
N LEU A 16 -12.72 26.40 -31.77
CA LEU A 16 -11.95 26.98 -30.68
C LEU A 16 -12.57 26.53 -29.34
N THR A 17 -11.71 26.22 -28.39
CA THR A 17 -12.10 26.00 -27.00
C THR A 17 -11.41 27.04 -26.15
N ILE A 18 -12.19 27.83 -25.40
CA ILE A 18 -11.68 28.85 -24.47
C ILE A 18 -11.84 28.25 -23.06
N ALA A 19 -10.74 28.21 -22.29
CA ALA A 19 -10.74 27.72 -20.93
C ALA A 19 -10.21 28.78 -19.96
N ASP A 20 -10.80 28.84 -18.77
CA ASP A 20 -10.28 29.64 -17.66
C ASP A 20 -9.17 28.87 -16.95
N MET A 21 -7.95 29.38 -17.00
CA MET A 21 -6.76 28.78 -16.42
C MET A 21 -6.53 29.16 -14.94
N SER A 22 -7.44 29.94 -14.34
CA SER A 22 -7.34 30.32 -12.92
C SER A 22 -7.68 29.16 -11.98
N ASN A 23 -8.48 28.20 -12.44
CA ASN A 23 -8.87 27.02 -11.69
C ASN A 23 -8.48 25.76 -12.48
N ILE A 24 -7.47 25.06 -11.99
CA ILE A 24 -6.98 23.82 -12.59
C ILE A 24 -7.47 22.65 -11.76
N GLU A 25 -8.15 21.72 -12.43
CA GLU A 25 -8.62 20.49 -11.82
C GLU A 25 -7.99 19.28 -12.52
N ALA A 26 -7.44 18.37 -11.73
CA ALA A 26 -7.01 17.08 -12.20
C ALA A 26 -8.17 16.10 -12.09
N GLN A 27 -8.53 15.48 -13.21
CA GLN A 27 -9.52 14.40 -13.23
C GLN A 27 -8.76 13.07 -13.17
N VAL A 28 -8.92 12.34 -12.09
CA VAL A 28 -8.23 11.07 -11.85
C VAL A 28 -9.23 9.93 -11.74
N GLU A 29 -8.84 8.79 -12.26
CA GLU A 29 -9.61 7.55 -12.17
C GLU A 29 -9.15 6.77 -10.95
N VAL A 30 -10.09 6.40 -10.09
CA VAL A 30 -9.86 5.64 -8.86
C VAL A 30 -10.62 4.33 -8.96
N ASP A 31 -9.95 3.23 -8.62
CA ASP A 31 -10.54 1.90 -8.58
C ASP A 31 -11.64 1.79 -7.49
N GLU A 32 -12.65 0.97 -7.75
CA GLU A 32 -13.76 0.73 -6.82
C GLU A 32 -13.29 0.28 -5.44
N THR A 33 -12.22 -0.49 -5.36
CA THR A 33 -11.67 -1.01 -4.09
C THR A 33 -11.10 0.08 -3.19
N ASP A 34 -10.59 1.16 -3.79
CA ASP A 34 -9.98 2.29 -3.07
C ASP A 34 -10.98 3.41 -2.75
N MET A 35 -12.11 3.45 -3.47
CA MET A 35 -13.14 4.49 -3.29
C MET A 35 -13.67 4.66 -1.86
N PRO A 36 -13.87 3.60 -1.05
CA PRO A 36 -14.35 3.75 0.32
C PRO A 36 -13.42 4.56 1.22
N ASN A 37 -12.14 4.66 0.85
CA ASN A 37 -11.12 5.38 1.61
C ASN A 37 -10.96 6.84 1.16
N VAL A 38 -11.56 7.22 0.03
CA VAL A 38 -11.48 8.57 -0.52
C VAL A 38 -12.60 9.44 0.05
N ALA A 39 -12.24 10.61 0.57
CA ALA A 39 -13.21 11.58 1.09
C ALA A 39 -12.94 12.99 0.58
N LEU A 40 -13.99 13.81 0.54
CA LEU A 40 -13.89 15.20 0.16
C LEU A 40 -12.94 15.97 1.09
N GLY A 41 -12.13 16.84 0.52
CA GLY A 41 -11.19 17.68 1.26
C GLY A 41 -9.86 17.02 1.61
N GLN A 42 -9.67 15.73 1.27
CA GLN A 42 -8.38 15.07 1.48
C GLN A 42 -7.27 15.77 0.68
N PRO A 43 -6.06 15.89 1.26
CA PRO A 43 -4.92 16.44 0.56
C PRO A 43 -4.43 15.43 -0.49
N ALA A 44 -4.05 15.96 -1.63
CA ALA A 44 -3.47 15.20 -2.72
C ALA A 44 -2.20 15.86 -3.25
N LYS A 45 -1.31 15.06 -3.82
CA LYS A 45 -0.13 15.54 -4.54
C LYS A 45 -0.29 15.16 -6.00
N VAL A 46 -0.36 16.17 -6.85
CA VAL A 46 -0.52 15.98 -8.29
C VAL A 46 0.84 16.12 -8.97
N THR A 47 1.19 15.12 -9.76
CA THR A 47 2.39 15.11 -10.63
C THR A 47 1.92 15.15 -12.07
N ILE A 48 2.42 16.09 -12.85
CA ILE A 48 2.09 16.24 -14.27
C ILE A 48 3.23 15.64 -15.09
N ASP A 49 2.91 14.77 -16.05
CA ASP A 49 3.91 14.06 -16.83
C ASP A 49 4.76 15.00 -17.69
N ALA A 50 4.18 16.12 -18.13
CA ALA A 50 4.89 17.16 -18.86
C ALA A 50 5.92 17.94 -17.99
N MET A 51 5.86 17.80 -16.66
CA MET A 51 6.72 18.53 -15.71
C MET A 51 7.36 17.56 -14.69
N PRO A 52 8.27 16.68 -15.13
CA PRO A 52 8.85 15.68 -14.26
C PRO A 52 9.59 16.31 -13.07
N GLY A 53 9.44 15.69 -11.89
CA GLY A 53 10.10 16.14 -10.65
C GLY A 53 9.40 17.27 -9.90
N ARG A 54 8.28 17.81 -10.41
CA ARG A 54 7.46 18.78 -9.68
C ARG A 54 6.20 18.09 -9.14
N LYS A 55 5.90 18.34 -7.86
CA LYS A 55 4.68 17.88 -7.21
C LYS A 55 3.89 19.10 -6.77
N PHE A 56 2.64 19.15 -7.14
CA PHE A 56 1.74 20.26 -6.84
C PHE A 56 0.75 19.83 -5.77
N ALA A 57 0.51 20.69 -4.79
CA ALA A 57 -0.49 20.42 -3.77
C ALA A 57 -1.90 20.60 -4.34
N GLY A 58 -2.78 19.67 -3.97
CA GLY A 58 -4.18 19.70 -4.35
C GLY A 58 -5.08 19.19 -3.24
N LYS A 59 -6.37 19.31 -3.45
CA LYS A 59 -7.41 18.76 -2.56
C LYS A 59 -8.52 18.11 -3.38
N VAL A 60 -9.07 17.03 -2.86
CA VAL A 60 -10.24 16.36 -3.44
C VAL A 60 -11.45 17.29 -3.28
N VAL A 61 -12.08 17.68 -4.39
CA VAL A 61 -13.24 18.59 -4.39
C VAL A 61 -14.53 17.89 -4.83
N GLU A 62 -14.41 16.83 -5.63
CA GLU A 62 -15.58 16.11 -6.13
C GLU A 62 -15.27 14.62 -6.25
N ILE A 63 -16.21 13.79 -5.91
CA ILE A 63 -16.14 12.34 -6.04
C ILE A 63 -17.33 11.90 -6.89
N GLY A 64 -17.07 11.29 -8.04
CA GLY A 64 -18.10 10.79 -8.93
C GLY A 64 -18.83 9.61 -8.32
N ASN A 65 -20.17 9.64 -8.39
CA ASN A 65 -21.03 8.57 -7.88
C ASN A 65 -21.35 7.50 -8.93
N SER A 66 -20.93 7.73 -10.17
CA SER A 66 -21.17 6.79 -11.27
C SER A 66 -19.84 6.27 -11.81
N PRO A 67 -19.75 4.98 -12.10
CA PRO A 67 -18.56 4.42 -12.74
C PRO A 67 -18.38 5.05 -14.12
N ILE A 68 -17.12 5.15 -14.53
CA ILE A 68 -16.78 5.58 -15.89
C ILE A 68 -17.27 4.48 -16.85
N ALA A 69 -18.22 4.83 -17.71
CA ALA A 69 -18.71 3.88 -18.71
C ALA A 69 -17.58 3.54 -19.68
N ALA A 70 -17.30 2.25 -19.83
CA ALA A 70 -16.42 1.77 -20.88
C ALA A 70 -16.98 2.22 -22.24
N ALA A 71 -16.11 2.73 -23.10
CA ALA A 71 -16.51 3.13 -24.44
C ALA A 71 -17.26 1.96 -25.13
N ALA A 72 -18.45 2.23 -25.65
CA ALA A 72 -19.28 1.24 -26.32
C ALA A 72 -18.49 0.61 -27.48
N GLY A 73 -18.07 -0.64 -27.33
CA GLY A 73 -17.31 -1.38 -28.34
C GLY A 73 -16.21 -2.29 -27.80
N SER A 74 -15.81 -2.19 -26.54
CA SER A 74 -14.84 -3.12 -25.96
C SER A 74 -15.54 -4.33 -25.34
N THR A 75 -15.43 -5.48 -25.98
CA THR A 75 -15.98 -6.78 -25.55
C THR A 75 -15.15 -7.47 -24.45
N SER A 76 -14.28 -6.75 -23.73
CA SER A 76 -13.49 -7.35 -22.66
C SER A 76 -14.29 -7.34 -21.36
N SER A 77 -14.75 -8.51 -20.96
CA SER A 77 -15.55 -8.82 -19.76
C SER A 77 -14.81 -8.68 -18.42
N SER A 78 -13.66 -8.01 -18.37
CA SER A 78 -12.81 -7.85 -17.17
C SER A 78 -12.30 -6.42 -17.04
N GLN A 79 -13.18 -5.44 -17.22
CA GLN A 79 -12.77 -4.04 -17.05
C GLN A 79 -12.98 -3.64 -15.58
N ALA A 80 -11.91 -3.15 -14.94
CA ALA A 80 -11.98 -2.60 -13.60
C ALA A 80 -13.01 -1.46 -13.57
N THR A 81 -13.82 -1.43 -12.52
CA THR A 81 -14.80 -0.36 -12.32
C THR A 81 -14.09 0.84 -11.73
N ASN A 82 -13.88 1.88 -12.52
CA ASN A 82 -13.22 3.10 -12.09
C ASN A 82 -14.24 4.22 -11.89
N PHE A 83 -13.96 5.08 -10.91
CA PHE A 83 -14.75 6.27 -10.61
C PHE A 83 -13.91 7.53 -10.85
N LEU A 84 -14.58 8.59 -11.30
CA LEU A 84 -13.93 9.87 -11.54
C LEU A 84 -13.84 10.67 -10.25
N VAL A 85 -12.64 11.06 -9.87
CA VAL A 85 -12.38 11.97 -8.74
C VAL A 85 -11.73 13.24 -9.26
N LYS A 86 -12.24 14.41 -8.86
CA LYS A 86 -11.67 15.70 -9.21
C LYS A 86 -10.83 16.22 -8.06
N VAL A 87 -9.60 16.54 -8.36
CA VAL A 87 -8.64 17.14 -7.44
C VAL A 87 -8.33 18.56 -7.90
N LYS A 88 -8.73 19.55 -7.12
CA LYS A 88 -8.39 20.94 -7.38
C LYS A 88 -6.94 21.17 -6.97
N VAL A 89 -6.12 21.65 -7.92
CA VAL A 89 -4.75 22.05 -7.63
C VAL A 89 -4.75 23.42 -6.96
N THR A 90 -4.05 23.52 -5.84
CA THR A 90 -3.96 24.75 -5.06
C THR A 90 -2.77 25.59 -5.49
N ASP A 91 -1.72 24.92 -5.94
CA ASP A 91 -0.50 25.58 -6.38
C ASP A 91 -0.66 26.19 -7.79
N SER A 92 0.01 27.31 -8.03
CA SER A 92 0.08 27.89 -9.38
C SER A 92 0.99 27.03 -10.27
N ILE A 93 0.43 26.57 -11.38
CA ILE A 93 1.17 25.77 -12.36
C ILE A 93 1.48 26.66 -13.57
N PRO A 94 2.77 26.97 -13.84
CA PRO A 94 3.12 27.73 -15.05
C PRO A 94 2.92 26.85 -16.30
N ASP A 95 2.50 27.48 -17.38
CA ASP A 95 2.42 26.89 -18.72
C ASP A 95 1.63 25.57 -18.85
N VAL A 96 0.66 25.33 -17.93
CA VAL A 96 -0.20 24.17 -18.04
C VAL A 96 -1.21 24.33 -19.17
N ARG A 97 -1.52 23.24 -19.85
CA ARG A 97 -2.56 23.19 -20.90
C ARG A 97 -3.60 22.15 -20.55
N PRO A 98 -4.87 22.40 -20.88
CA PRO A 98 -5.90 21.37 -20.77
C PRO A 98 -5.52 20.13 -21.57
N GLY A 99 -5.77 18.95 -21.00
CA GLY A 99 -5.44 17.67 -21.63
C GLY A 99 -4.07 17.11 -21.29
N PHE A 100 -3.30 17.73 -20.37
CA PHE A 100 -2.10 17.10 -19.86
C PHE A 100 -2.43 15.90 -18.98
N THR A 101 -1.65 14.84 -19.14
CA THR A 101 -1.75 13.65 -18.30
C THR A 101 -1.12 13.93 -16.92
N CYS A 102 -1.76 13.44 -15.88
CA CYS A 102 -1.29 13.60 -14.51
C CYS A 102 -1.58 12.38 -13.66
N THR A 103 -0.79 12.24 -12.61
CA THR A 103 -0.99 11.24 -11.55
C THR A 103 -1.21 11.98 -10.24
N ALA A 104 -2.21 11.53 -9.45
CA ALA A 104 -2.48 12.11 -8.14
C ALA A 104 -2.33 11.07 -7.03
N ASP A 105 -1.49 11.40 -6.05
CA ASP A 105 -1.33 10.65 -4.81
C ASP A 105 -2.27 11.24 -3.74
N ILE A 106 -3.41 10.60 -3.49
CA ILE A 106 -4.39 11.05 -2.48
C ILE A 106 -4.02 10.45 -1.13
N THR A 107 -3.85 11.31 -0.12
CA THR A 107 -3.58 10.86 1.24
C THR A 107 -4.89 10.55 1.95
N THR A 108 -5.22 9.26 2.06
CA THR A 108 -6.50 8.81 2.63
C THR A 108 -6.51 8.80 4.16
N ALA A 109 -5.36 8.55 4.78
CA ALA A 109 -5.25 8.54 6.24
C ALA A 109 -3.86 8.99 6.70
N THR A 110 -3.82 9.66 7.84
CA THR A 110 -2.58 10.07 8.49
C THR A 110 -2.65 9.72 9.97
N ARG A 111 -1.62 9.07 10.49
CA ARG A 111 -1.44 8.78 11.91
C ARG A 111 -0.18 9.45 12.41
N THR A 112 -0.32 10.29 13.43
CA THR A 112 0.81 10.87 14.15
C THR A 112 1.20 9.98 15.31
N ALA A 113 2.51 9.81 15.52
CA ALA A 113 3.06 8.99 16.61
C ALA A 113 2.66 7.50 16.59
N ALA A 114 2.47 6.93 15.39
CA ALA A 114 2.24 5.50 15.23
C ALA A 114 3.54 4.71 15.34
N LEU A 115 3.47 3.55 16.00
CA LEU A 115 4.56 2.58 15.96
C LEU A 115 4.63 2.01 14.55
N SER A 116 5.77 2.10 13.90
CA SER A 116 5.92 1.69 12.51
C SER A 116 7.10 0.74 12.32
N VAL A 117 6.93 -0.19 11.37
CA VAL A 117 7.95 -1.18 11.03
C VAL A 117 8.19 -1.12 9.52
N PRO A 118 9.46 -1.19 9.05
CA PRO A 118 9.75 -1.25 7.64
C PRO A 118 9.08 -2.46 6.96
N ILE A 119 8.55 -2.27 5.76
CA ILE A 119 7.88 -3.34 4.98
C ILE A 119 8.78 -4.58 4.85
N GLN A 120 10.10 -4.37 4.72
CA GLN A 120 11.09 -5.45 4.56
C GLN A 120 11.20 -6.37 5.78
N ALA A 121 10.78 -5.92 6.96
CA ALA A 121 10.82 -6.72 8.19
C ALA A 121 9.57 -7.57 8.39
N MET A 122 8.51 -7.29 7.63
CA MET A 122 7.26 -8.04 7.71
C MET A 122 7.41 -9.40 7.03
N THR A 123 6.92 -10.42 7.69
CA THR A 123 6.88 -11.79 7.16
C THR A 123 5.60 -12.48 7.59
N VAL A 124 5.15 -13.42 6.75
CA VAL A 124 4.03 -14.30 7.07
C VAL A 124 4.60 -15.66 7.45
N ARG A 125 4.13 -16.23 8.55
CA ARG A 125 4.55 -17.54 9.04
C ARG A 125 3.36 -18.39 9.41
N GLU A 126 3.45 -19.64 9.02
CA GLU A 126 2.54 -20.67 9.50
C GLU A 126 2.97 -21.06 10.94
N MET A 127 2.11 -20.76 11.89
CA MET A 127 2.33 -21.04 13.31
C MET A 127 1.19 -21.91 13.84
N VAL A 128 1.52 -22.73 14.83
CA VAL A 128 0.52 -23.51 15.55
C VAL A 128 -0.04 -22.63 16.67
N ILE A 129 -1.35 -22.44 16.65
CA ILE A 129 -2.07 -21.71 17.70
C ILE A 129 -2.97 -22.67 18.48
N ASP A 130 -3.16 -22.38 19.76
CA ASP A 130 -4.14 -23.06 20.59
C ASP A 130 -5.55 -22.42 20.43
N ARG A 131 -6.53 -22.96 21.13
CA ARG A 131 -7.92 -22.45 21.11
C ARG A 131 -8.06 -21.02 21.61
N GLU A 132 -7.07 -20.52 22.36
CA GLU A 132 -7.04 -19.18 22.93
C GLU A 132 -6.30 -18.18 22.00
N GLY A 133 -5.77 -18.67 20.87
CA GLY A 133 -5.06 -17.85 19.89
C GLY A 133 -3.59 -17.58 20.23
N ASN A 134 -3.04 -18.28 21.24
CA ASN A 134 -1.63 -18.15 21.59
C ASN A 134 -0.76 -19.06 20.73
N ILE A 135 0.44 -18.57 20.38
CA ILE A 135 1.40 -19.37 19.64
C ILE A 135 1.96 -20.47 20.52
N VAL A 136 1.75 -21.71 20.12
CA VAL A 136 2.37 -22.88 20.77
C VAL A 136 3.78 -23.02 20.23
N ARG A 137 4.78 -22.67 21.06
CA ARG A 137 6.19 -22.89 20.75
C ARG A 137 6.59 -24.28 21.24
N ASP A 138 7.15 -25.10 20.35
CA ASP A 138 7.66 -26.42 20.73
C ASP A 138 9.07 -26.24 21.34
N ASP A 139 9.13 -25.95 22.64
CA ASP A 139 10.37 -25.76 23.40
C ASP A 139 11.12 -27.08 23.68
N ARG A 140 10.84 -28.14 22.94
CA ARG A 140 11.56 -29.42 23.14
C ARG A 140 12.99 -29.32 22.61
N PRO A 141 14.03 -29.29 23.45
CA PRO A 141 15.41 -29.32 23.02
C PRO A 141 15.72 -30.69 22.43
N GLY A 142 15.89 -30.80 21.13
CA GLY A 142 16.44 -32.03 20.57
C GLY A 142 15.98 -32.52 19.20
N ARG A 143 15.02 -31.91 18.54
CA ARG A 143 14.55 -32.42 17.22
C ARG A 143 15.04 -31.63 16.00
N GLY A 144 16.18 -30.98 16.13
CA GLY A 144 16.80 -30.16 15.08
C GLY A 144 17.99 -30.83 14.36
N ARG A 145 18.05 -32.14 14.26
CA ARG A 145 19.14 -32.78 13.53
C ARG A 145 18.64 -33.97 12.71
N GLY A 146 18.56 -33.77 11.43
CA GLY A 146 18.59 -34.84 10.44
C GLY A 146 17.28 -35.08 9.69
N GLY A 147 17.34 -34.92 8.39
CA GLY A 147 16.50 -35.62 7.45
C GLY A 147 15.65 -34.72 6.56
N VAL A 148 16.12 -34.56 5.32
CA VAL A 148 15.27 -34.36 4.15
C VAL A 148 14.37 -35.59 4.07
N GLY A 149 13.24 -35.57 4.77
CA GLY A 149 12.25 -36.63 4.77
C GLY A 149 10.87 -35.98 4.76
N SER A 150 10.10 -36.32 3.74
CA SER A 150 8.69 -36.03 3.52
C SER A 150 7.95 -35.49 4.76
N VAL A 151 7.43 -34.28 4.65
CA VAL A 151 6.50 -33.70 5.60
C VAL A 151 5.18 -34.47 5.48
N GLN A 152 5.11 -35.65 6.12
CA GLN A 152 3.82 -36.23 6.46
C GLN A 152 3.15 -35.26 7.42
N ALA A 153 1.95 -34.88 7.12
CA ALA A 153 1.10 -34.07 7.96
C ALA A 153 0.97 -34.77 9.33
N ALA A 154 1.83 -34.39 10.28
CA ALA A 154 1.68 -34.84 11.64
C ALA A 154 0.34 -34.28 12.15
N GLU A 155 -0.56 -35.18 12.51
CA GLU A 155 -1.83 -34.80 13.12
C GLU A 155 -1.54 -33.92 14.33
N LEU A 156 -2.09 -32.70 14.26
CA LEU A 156 -1.98 -31.75 15.39
C LEU A 156 -2.77 -32.32 16.58
N PRO A 157 -2.30 -32.13 17.81
CA PRO A 157 -3.08 -32.45 19.00
C PRO A 157 -4.45 -31.77 18.94
N ALA A 158 -5.47 -32.45 19.44
CA ALA A 158 -6.84 -31.93 19.44
C ALA A 158 -6.90 -30.54 20.11
N GLY A 159 -7.28 -29.53 19.31
CA GLY A 159 -7.37 -28.14 19.78
C GLY A 159 -6.26 -27.21 19.32
N GLN A 160 -5.34 -27.68 18.50
CA GLN A 160 -4.32 -26.85 17.85
C GLN A 160 -4.65 -26.72 16.37
N GLU A 161 -4.46 -25.51 15.81
CA GLU A 161 -4.70 -25.19 14.42
C GLU A 161 -3.46 -24.50 13.82
N ARG A 162 -3.15 -24.82 12.57
CA ARG A 162 -2.14 -24.08 11.83
C ARG A 162 -2.78 -22.86 11.21
N LYS A 163 -2.20 -21.71 11.49
CA LYS A 163 -2.66 -20.45 10.94
C LYS A 163 -1.48 -19.65 10.43
N GLU A 164 -1.65 -19.03 9.27
CA GLU A 164 -0.73 -18.04 8.77
C GLU A 164 -0.91 -16.76 9.55
N LEU A 165 0.17 -16.31 10.19
CA LEU A 165 0.21 -15.08 10.97
C LEU A 165 1.22 -14.11 10.36
N GLU A 166 0.79 -12.88 10.20
CA GLU A 166 1.68 -11.77 9.89
C GLU A 166 2.45 -11.36 11.13
N GLY A 167 3.74 -11.13 10.98
CA GLY A 167 4.57 -10.77 12.11
C GLY A 167 5.95 -10.31 11.72
N VAL A 168 6.73 -10.02 12.74
CA VAL A 168 8.12 -9.59 12.62
C VAL A 168 9.01 -10.43 13.53
N PHE A 169 10.29 -10.48 13.20
CA PHE A 169 11.29 -11.07 14.06
C PHE A 169 11.91 -10.00 14.97
N LEU A 170 11.84 -10.24 16.28
CA LEU A 170 12.54 -9.44 17.28
C LEU A 170 13.84 -10.13 17.69
N VAL A 171 14.85 -9.33 18.00
CA VAL A 171 16.07 -9.83 18.65
C VAL A 171 15.86 -9.86 20.16
N ARG A 172 15.84 -11.07 20.72
CA ARG A 172 15.84 -11.31 22.18
C ARG A 172 16.94 -12.30 22.53
N ASP A 173 17.85 -11.93 23.41
CA ASP A 173 18.97 -12.79 23.85
C ASP A 173 19.77 -13.37 22.67
N ASN A 174 20.09 -12.55 21.67
CA ASN A 174 20.78 -12.95 20.44
C ASN A 174 20.04 -14.04 19.63
N LYS A 175 18.74 -14.20 19.84
CA LYS A 175 17.88 -15.11 19.08
C LYS A 175 16.78 -14.33 18.37
N ALA A 176 16.41 -14.80 17.20
CA ALA A 176 15.26 -14.28 16.47
C ALA A 176 13.98 -14.89 17.06
N THR A 177 13.10 -14.06 17.59
CA THR A 177 11.80 -14.48 18.10
C THR A 177 10.70 -13.91 17.21
N PHE A 178 9.88 -14.78 16.63
CA PHE A 178 8.74 -14.35 15.84
C PHE A 178 7.64 -13.81 16.78
N VAL A 179 7.18 -12.61 16.45
CA VAL A 179 6.08 -11.96 17.17
C VAL A 179 4.99 -11.59 16.16
N PRO A 180 3.78 -12.13 16.33
CA PRO A 180 2.66 -11.74 15.48
C PRO A 180 2.31 -10.30 15.75
N VAL A 181 2.04 -9.56 14.68
CA VAL A 181 1.65 -8.17 14.77
C VAL A 181 0.34 -7.95 14.02
N LYS A 182 -0.47 -7.05 14.53
CA LYS A 182 -1.63 -6.57 13.81
C LYS A 182 -1.27 -5.27 13.13
N THR A 183 -1.29 -5.28 11.81
CA THR A 183 -1.00 -4.10 10.99
C THR A 183 -2.21 -3.18 10.92
N GLY A 184 -1.95 -1.90 10.78
CA GLY A 184 -2.94 -0.85 10.54
C GLY A 184 -2.76 -0.25 9.15
N ILE A 185 -2.46 1.04 9.10
CA ILE A 185 -2.27 1.75 7.83
C ILE A 185 -0.98 1.31 7.16
N ALA A 186 -1.09 0.95 5.88
CA ALA A 186 0.06 0.67 5.02
C ALA A 186 0.55 1.98 4.40
N GLY A 187 1.77 2.38 4.74
CA GLY A 187 2.47 3.48 4.08
C GLY A 187 3.39 2.99 2.97
N GLU A 188 4.02 3.91 2.26
CA GLU A 188 4.93 3.61 1.15
C GLU A 188 6.16 2.78 1.55
N LYS A 189 6.70 2.98 2.76
CA LYS A 189 7.92 2.32 3.26
C LYS A 189 7.73 1.59 4.58
N TYR A 190 6.70 1.91 5.31
CA TYR A 190 6.45 1.42 6.66
C TYR A 190 5.00 0.99 6.82
N PHE A 191 4.79 -0.07 7.59
CA PHE A 191 3.47 -0.45 8.10
C PHE A 191 3.27 0.10 9.50
N GLU A 192 2.08 0.61 9.79
CA GLU A 192 1.65 0.88 11.15
C GLU A 192 1.45 -0.44 11.89
N VAL A 193 1.92 -0.53 13.13
CA VAL A 193 1.67 -1.66 14.01
C VAL A 193 0.73 -1.21 15.12
N VAL A 194 -0.47 -1.78 15.11
CA VAL A 194 -1.52 -1.49 16.09
C VAL A 194 -1.29 -2.27 17.39
N SER A 195 -0.81 -3.52 17.29
CA SER A 195 -0.54 -4.37 18.45
C SER A 195 0.53 -5.41 18.14
N GLY A 196 1.19 -5.89 19.18
CA GLY A 196 2.23 -6.92 19.10
C GLY A 196 3.64 -6.43 19.40
N LEU A 197 3.93 -5.14 19.24
CA LEU A 197 5.24 -4.55 19.49
C LEU A 197 5.18 -3.45 20.55
N LYS A 198 6.35 -3.17 21.13
CA LYS A 198 6.57 -2.04 22.05
C LYS A 198 7.62 -1.10 21.47
N ALA A 199 7.51 0.17 21.84
CA ALA A 199 8.54 1.15 21.47
C ALA A 199 9.89 0.74 22.11
N GLY A 200 10.93 0.68 21.28
CA GLY A 200 12.27 0.23 21.70
C GLY A 200 12.59 -1.22 21.36
N ASP A 201 11.63 -2.02 20.88
CA ASP A 201 11.90 -3.36 20.40
C ASP A 201 12.84 -3.34 19.18
N GLN A 202 13.82 -4.23 19.15
CA GLN A 202 14.75 -4.38 18.03
C GLN A 202 14.19 -5.35 17.01
N VAL A 203 13.80 -4.82 15.85
CA VAL A 203 13.23 -5.60 14.74
C VAL A 203 14.33 -5.96 13.74
N ILE A 204 14.32 -7.21 13.27
CA ILE A 204 15.25 -7.67 12.24
C ILE A 204 14.79 -7.15 10.88
N VAL A 205 15.62 -6.30 10.26
CA VAL A 205 15.42 -5.71 8.93
C VAL A 205 16.53 -6.20 8.01
N GLY A 206 16.76 -7.49 7.97
CA GLY A 206 17.84 -8.07 7.15
C GLY A 206 17.48 -8.08 5.65
N PRO A 207 18.38 -8.60 4.78
CA PRO A 207 18.01 -8.89 3.40
C PRO A 207 16.73 -9.74 3.37
N PHE A 208 15.84 -9.41 2.48
CA PHE A 208 14.52 -10.06 2.38
C PHE A 208 14.59 -11.60 2.36
N SER A 209 15.59 -12.16 1.67
CA SER A 209 15.86 -13.60 1.65
C SER A 209 16.16 -14.16 3.04
N SER A 210 17.01 -13.47 3.82
CA SER A 210 17.39 -13.92 5.16
C SER A 210 16.20 -13.87 6.13
N VAL A 211 15.40 -12.83 6.10
CA VAL A 211 14.20 -12.72 6.94
C VAL A 211 13.20 -13.82 6.59
N ARG A 212 13.09 -14.17 5.30
CA ARG A 212 12.18 -15.19 4.82
C ARG A 212 12.61 -16.62 5.19
N GLU A 213 13.89 -16.89 5.33
CA GLU A 213 14.44 -18.19 5.72
C GLU A 213 14.63 -18.34 7.24
N LEU A 214 14.57 -17.22 7.97
CA LEU A 214 14.81 -17.19 9.41
C LEU A 214 13.78 -18.03 10.16
N LYS A 215 14.24 -18.92 11.03
CA LYS A 215 13.37 -19.75 11.88
C LYS A 215 13.23 -19.11 13.25
N ASP A 216 12.09 -19.34 13.90
CA ASP A 216 11.89 -18.93 15.29
C ASP A 216 12.93 -19.61 16.20
N GLY A 217 13.56 -18.83 17.10
CA GLY A 217 14.66 -19.29 17.94
C GLY A 217 16.05 -19.37 17.29
N ALA A 218 16.21 -19.00 16.01
CA ALA A 218 17.51 -19.00 15.35
C ALA A 218 18.45 -17.98 16.00
N ALA A 219 19.73 -18.37 16.18
CA ALA A 219 20.76 -17.44 16.66
C ALA A 219 21.07 -16.38 15.58
N VAL A 220 21.05 -15.11 15.96
CA VAL A 220 21.33 -13.98 15.08
C VAL A 220 22.49 -13.17 15.61
N LYS A 221 23.30 -12.64 14.70
CA LYS A 221 24.34 -11.68 15.01
C LYS A 221 23.91 -10.31 14.53
N ILE A 222 23.92 -9.34 15.43
CA ILE A 222 23.55 -7.97 15.09
C ILE A 222 24.68 -7.36 14.27
N ASP A 223 24.38 -6.97 13.05
CA ASP A 223 25.29 -6.17 12.22
C ASP A 223 24.87 -4.70 12.33
N THR A 224 25.64 -3.94 13.06
CA THR A 224 25.40 -2.51 13.35
C THR A 224 25.79 -1.59 12.20
N THR A 225 26.34 -2.11 11.11
CA THR A 225 26.99 -1.28 10.07
C THR A 225 25.98 -0.55 9.18
N LYS A 226 24.67 -0.84 9.24
CA LYS A 226 23.69 -0.22 8.36
C LYS A 226 22.27 -0.18 8.96
N ALA A 227 22.10 0.48 10.10
CA ALA A 227 20.75 0.82 10.55
C ALA A 227 20.21 1.99 9.69
N PRO A 228 19.07 1.89 9.01
CA PRO A 228 18.42 3.04 8.42
C PRO A 228 17.95 3.93 9.58
N THR A 229 18.58 5.10 9.69
CA THR A 229 18.20 6.12 10.67
C THR A 229 16.76 6.53 10.38
N ALA A 230 15.86 6.27 11.32
CA ALA A 230 14.51 6.83 11.29
C ALA A 230 14.65 8.34 11.44
N THR A 231 14.58 9.07 10.32
CA THR A 231 14.53 10.53 10.34
C THR A 231 13.09 10.90 10.69
N SER A 232 12.89 11.30 11.94
CA SER A 232 11.68 12.01 12.34
C SER A 232 11.69 13.37 11.65
N LYS A 233 10.73 13.61 10.76
CA LYS A 233 10.41 14.96 10.28
C LYS A 233 8.90 15.11 10.20
#